data_83a0ea7ab36fec3a62e8b8e5d915e144
#
_entry.id   83a0ea7ab36fec3a62e8b8e5d915e144
#
_cell.length_a   1.000
_cell.length_b   1.000
_cell.length_c   1.000
_cell.angle_alpha   90.00
_cell.angle_beta   90.00
_cell.angle_gamma   90.00
#
_symmetry.space_group_name_H-M   'P 1'
#
loop_
_entity.id
_entity.type
_entity.pdbx_description
1 polymer ?
#
loop_
_entity_poly.entity_id
_entity_poly.type
_entity_poly.pdbx_seq_one_letter_code
_entity_poly.pdbx_strand_id
1 'polypeptide(L)'
;MKRFAPFIAIKDLAHWLQVSRRTFYYQAHPGPRGKRPSTHTLHKATLVPNEMVLSFVRDFFLAETYCAYGYDMMTDELRKGGFLINRKKTYRLMNEYNLLMGKVIRSSGKRKWVTYRRIQATKTMEYLSLDIKYVWVAGERRWYYLLCIMDIYSRKVITNIFQRSIRHTDVIQMFRLLHLRFSLKGVIIRNDNGSQFLANKVRALLVDLEAQQEFTHVATPEENAYIEAFHSILDRELIQRFEFSSYYDAKQHIENYLQWYNDRRRHREIGKKTPNQMWAQGQWWSTDKQRDNGSVVPLSRPAEQPLRTSLDKVTADPYFSLSDDQHGTLLQNQMENSVQILRG
;
A
#
# COMPACT_ATOMS: atom_id res chain seq x y z
N MET A 1 34.41 -20.00 -36.59
CA MET A 1 35.49 -20.73 -35.91
C MET A 1 35.58 -22.20 -36.32
N LYS A 2 34.60 -23.06 -36.13
CA LYS A 2 34.70 -24.51 -36.41
C LYS A 2 35.17 -24.86 -37.84
N ARG A 3 34.72 -24.08 -38.86
CA ARG A 3 35.10 -24.26 -40.25
C ARG A 3 36.60 -24.04 -40.53
N PHE A 4 37.29 -23.17 -39.75
CA PHE A 4 38.69 -22.83 -39.96
C PHE A 4 39.62 -23.49 -38.93
N ALA A 5 39.09 -24.17 -37.92
CA ALA A 5 39.87 -24.82 -36.87
C ALA A 5 40.84 -25.91 -37.39
N PRO A 6 40.62 -26.62 -38.52
CA PRO A 6 41.57 -27.53 -39.06
C PRO A 6 42.86 -26.86 -39.65
N PHE A 7 42.76 -25.56 -39.99
CA PHE A 7 43.82 -24.83 -40.67
C PHE A 7 44.52 -23.79 -39.82
N ILE A 8 43.89 -23.33 -38.74
CA ILE A 8 44.36 -22.22 -37.90
C ILE A 8 44.17 -22.62 -36.44
N ALA A 9 45.17 -22.31 -35.60
CA ALA A 9 45.09 -22.61 -34.17
C ALA A 9 43.91 -21.88 -33.52
N ILE A 10 43.16 -22.58 -32.67
CA ILE A 10 41.95 -22.06 -32.02
C ILE A 10 42.23 -20.79 -31.20
N LYS A 11 43.46 -20.68 -30.64
CA LYS A 11 43.87 -19.50 -29.87
C LYS A 11 43.89 -18.25 -30.76
N ASP A 12 44.38 -18.36 -32.00
CA ASP A 12 44.55 -17.27 -32.95
C ASP A 12 43.18 -16.89 -33.56
N LEU A 13 42.34 -17.86 -33.87
CA LEU A 13 40.94 -17.63 -34.27
C LEU A 13 40.13 -16.92 -33.17
N ALA A 14 40.32 -17.30 -31.92
CA ALA A 14 39.62 -16.68 -30.78
C ALA A 14 40.08 -15.22 -30.58
N HIS A 15 41.41 -14.99 -30.77
CA HIS A 15 41.98 -13.64 -30.68
C HIS A 15 41.47 -12.72 -31.81
N TRP A 16 41.51 -13.16 -33.03
CA TRP A 16 41.04 -12.36 -34.19
C TRP A 16 39.57 -12.07 -34.16
N LEU A 17 38.75 -13.01 -33.66
CA LEU A 17 37.30 -12.82 -33.51
C LEU A 17 36.90 -12.16 -32.20
N GLN A 18 37.85 -11.80 -31.33
CA GLN A 18 37.62 -11.22 -30.02
C GLN A 18 36.61 -12.00 -29.16
N VAL A 19 36.63 -13.32 -29.25
CA VAL A 19 35.75 -14.23 -28.49
C VAL A 19 36.55 -15.12 -27.57
N SER A 20 35.94 -15.55 -26.43
CA SER A 20 36.56 -16.51 -25.53
C SER A 20 36.85 -17.85 -26.24
N ARG A 21 38.02 -18.47 -25.98
CA ARG A 21 38.34 -19.82 -26.43
C ARG A 21 37.29 -20.85 -26.03
N ARG A 22 36.64 -20.67 -24.89
CA ARG A 22 35.51 -21.52 -24.43
C ARG A 22 34.34 -21.53 -25.38
N THR A 23 34.12 -20.46 -26.17
CA THR A 23 33.05 -20.39 -27.17
C THR A 23 33.21 -21.46 -28.26
N PHE A 24 34.45 -21.85 -28.61
CA PHE A 24 34.71 -22.91 -29.58
C PHE A 24 34.30 -24.29 -29.08
N TYR A 25 34.57 -24.56 -27.80
CA TYR A 25 34.27 -25.86 -27.16
C TYR A 25 32.85 -25.90 -26.57
N TYR A 26 32.13 -24.78 -26.64
CA TYR A 26 30.78 -24.74 -26.10
C TYR A 26 29.86 -25.64 -26.94
N GLN A 27 29.33 -26.68 -26.29
CA GLN A 27 28.23 -27.49 -26.81
C GLN A 27 26.95 -27.06 -26.10
N ALA A 28 25.95 -26.61 -26.87
CA ALA A 28 24.64 -26.32 -26.32
C ALA A 28 24.01 -27.66 -25.88
N HIS A 29 23.82 -27.82 -24.57
CA HIS A 29 23.04 -28.94 -24.07
C HIS A 29 21.58 -28.73 -24.43
N PRO A 30 20.92 -29.70 -25.11
CA PRO A 30 19.48 -29.66 -25.31
C PRO A 30 18.79 -29.83 -23.95
N GLY A 31 18.08 -28.79 -23.51
CA GLY A 31 17.33 -28.81 -22.26
C GLY A 31 17.44 -27.51 -21.45
N PRO A 32 16.59 -27.32 -20.48
CA PRO A 32 16.61 -26.13 -19.65
C PRO A 32 17.92 -26.04 -18.87
N ARG A 33 18.61 -24.89 -19.01
CA ARG A 33 19.84 -24.59 -18.27
C ARG A 33 19.57 -24.46 -16.78
N GLY A 34 20.32 -25.15 -15.94
CA GLY A 34 20.32 -25.04 -14.50
C GLY A 34 19.70 -26.24 -13.77
N LYS A 35 19.68 -26.16 -12.44
CA LYS A 35 19.07 -27.21 -11.61
C LYS A 35 17.55 -27.18 -11.76
N ARG A 36 16.91 -28.35 -11.81
CA ARG A 36 15.45 -28.45 -11.78
C ARG A 36 14.90 -27.69 -10.58
N PRO A 37 13.79 -26.94 -10.74
CA PRO A 37 13.15 -26.26 -9.61
C PRO A 37 12.75 -27.28 -8.53
N SER A 38 13.04 -26.95 -7.25
CA SER A 38 12.66 -27.85 -6.17
C SER A 38 11.13 -27.87 -5.99
N THR A 39 10.60 -29.07 -5.74
CA THR A 39 9.17 -29.32 -5.49
C THR A 39 8.80 -29.21 -4.03
N HIS A 40 9.77 -29.16 -3.13
CA HIS A 40 9.60 -29.13 -1.68
C HIS A 40 10.26 -27.91 -1.04
N THR A 41 9.75 -27.48 0.12
CA THR A 41 10.25 -26.35 0.94
C THR A 41 10.42 -26.83 2.38
N LEU A 42 11.43 -26.35 3.08
CA LEU A 42 11.59 -26.63 4.51
C LEU A 42 10.65 -25.74 5.33
N HIS A 43 9.84 -26.35 6.18
CA HIS A 43 8.94 -25.68 7.12
C HIS A 43 9.17 -26.24 8.51
N LYS A 44 9.61 -25.41 9.47
CA LYS A 44 9.89 -25.81 10.86
C LYS A 44 10.70 -27.13 10.94
N ALA A 45 11.80 -27.22 10.19
CA ALA A 45 12.67 -28.41 10.09
C ALA A 45 12.09 -29.62 9.33
N THR A 46 10.87 -29.60 8.84
CA THR A 46 10.25 -30.68 8.06
C THR A 46 10.19 -30.28 6.60
N LEU A 47 10.51 -31.19 5.69
CA LEU A 47 10.41 -30.97 4.25
C LEU A 47 8.95 -31.17 3.81
N VAL A 48 8.33 -30.08 3.32
CA VAL A 48 6.92 -30.06 2.91
C VAL A 48 6.79 -29.79 1.41
N PRO A 49 5.75 -30.27 0.73
CA PRO A 49 5.50 -29.97 -0.67
C PRO A 49 5.19 -28.48 -0.87
N ASN A 50 5.45 -27.96 -2.09
CA ASN A 50 5.20 -26.53 -2.38
C ASN A 50 3.71 -26.14 -2.31
N GLU A 51 2.81 -27.10 -2.42
CA GLU A 51 1.36 -26.91 -2.24
C GLU A 51 1.03 -26.30 -0.86
N MET A 52 1.76 -26.69 0.20
CA MET A 52 1.60 -26.07 1.52
C MET A 52 2.02 -24.60 1.53
N VAL A 53 3.05 -24.24 0.76
CA VAL A 53 3.44 -22.83 0.60
C VAL A 53 2.32 -22.05 -0.11
N LEU A 54 1.71 -22.64 -1.13
CA LEU A 54 0.62 -22.03 -1.89
C LEU A 54 -0.67 -21.93 -1.06
N SER A 55 -0.99 -22.93 -0.26
CA SER A 55 -2.10 -22.88 0.69
C SER A 55 -1.90 -21.71 1.66
N PHE A 56 -0.73 -21.63 2.29
CA PHE A 56 -0.43 -20.50 3.20
C PHE A 56 -0.62 -19.13 2.52
N VAL A 57 -0.15 -18.98 1.27
CA VAL A 57 -0.30 -17.70 0.54
C VAL A 57 -1.78 -17.39 0.26
N ARG A 58 -2.57 -18.38 -0.12
CA ARG A 58 -4.02 -18.21 -0.37
C ARG A 58 -4.76 -17.88 0.91
N ASP A 59 -4.50 -18.62 2.00
CA ASP A 59 -5.12 -18.40 3.31
C ASP A 59 -4.77 -17.00 3.84
N PHE A 60 -3.53 -16.55 3.63
CA PHE A 60 -3.11 -15.21 3.99
C PHE A 60 -3.89 -14.13 3.22
N PHE A 61 -4.08 -14.28 1.91
CA PHE A 61 -4.86 -13.32 1.12
C PHE A 61 -6.37 -13.37 1.43
N LEU A 62 -6.90 -14.52 1.83
CA LEU A 62 -8.29 -14.65 2.30
C LEU A 62 -8.49 -13.97 3.66
N ALA A 63 -7.54 -14.13 4.58
CA ALA A 63 -7.61 -13.51 5.91
C ALA A 63 -7.40 -11.98 5.86
N GLU A 64 -6.60 -11.50 4.92
CA GLU A 64 -6.27 -10.08 4.75
C GLU A 64 -6.92 -9.53 3.48
N THR A 65 -8.22 -9.21 3.55
CA THR A 65 -9.09 -8.84 2.42
C THR A 65 -8.51 -7.79 1.49
N TYR A 66 -7.83 -6.78 2.04
CA TYR A 66 -7.25 -5.70 1.24
C TYR A 66 -5.81 -5.97 0.81
N CYS A 67 -5.18 -7.03 1.30
CA CYS A 67 -3.78 -7.30 1.02
C CYS A 67 -3.54 -7.67 -0.45
N ALA A 68 -2.57 -7.02 -1.08
CA ALA A 68 -2.09 -7.32 -2.43
C ALA A 68 -0.55 -7.35 -2.45
N TYR A 69 0.05 -8.08 -1.51
CA TYR A 69 1.51 -8.16 -1.41
C TYR A 69 2.11 -8.87 -2.63
N GLY A 70 3.16 -8.24 -3.20
CA GLY A 70 4.03 -8.93 -4.15
C GLY A 70 4.92 -9.96 -3.45
N TYR A 71 5.61 -10.76 -4.25
CA TYR A 71 6.46 -11.86 -3.77
C TYR A 71 7.48 -11.47 -2.69
N ASP A 72 7.99 -10.25 -2.69
CA ASP A 72 9.00 -9.79 -1.72
C ASP A 72 8.41 -9.72 -0.30
N MET A 73 7.28 -9.04 -0.13
CA MET A 73 6.58 -8.95 1.15
C MET A 73 5.99 -10.31 1.56
N MET A 74 5.46 -11.07 0.61
CA MET A 74 4.95 -12.42 0.86
C MET A 74 6.06 -13.39 1.30
N THR A 75 7.29 -13.24 0.79
CA THR A 75 8.43 -14.02 1.29
C THR A 75 8.66 -13.80 2.78
N ASP A 76 8.51 -12.56 3.24
CA ASP A 76 8.67 -12.25 4.66
C ASP A 76 7.54 -12.85 5.51
N GLU A 77 6.31 -12.87 5.01
CA GLU A 77 5.18 -13.52 5.73
C GLU A 77 5.37 -15.03 5.79
N LEU A 78 5.79 -15.66 4.70
CA LEU A 78 6.14 -17.09 4.67
C LEU A 78 7.25 -17.44 5.67
N ARG A 79 8.28 -16.59 5.76
CA ARG A 79 9.38 -16.80 6.73
C ARG A 79 8.91 -16.66 8.18
N LYS A 80 8.02 -15.71 8.47
CA LYS A 80 7.37 -15.61 9.78
C LYS A 80 6.52 -16.83 10.09
N GLY A 81 5.86 -17.39 9.08
CA GLY A 81 5.13 -18.67 9.17
C GLY A 81 6.04 -19.89 9.35
N GLY A 82 7.38 -19.72 9.34
CA GLY A 82 8.34 -20.79 9.56
C GLY A 82 8.87 -21.48 8.28
N PHE A 83 8.58 -20.95 7.10
CA PHE A 83 9.11 -21.49 5.85
C PHE A 83 10.52 -20.97 5.57
N LEU A 84 11.46 -21.86 5.32
CA LEU A 84 12.79 -21.51 4.81
C LEU A 84 12.73 -21.38 3.28
N ILE A 85 12.40 -20.18 2.81
CA ILE A 85 12.17 -19.89 1.40
C ILE A 85 12.88 -18.62 0.96
N ASN A 86 13.36 -18.57 -0.29
CA ASN A 86 13.95 -17.37 -0.87
C ASN A 86 12.97 -16.67 -1.82
N ARG A 87 13.25 -15.38 -2.11
CA ARG A 87 12.40 -14.53 -2.97
C ARG A 87 12.21 -15.10 -4.38
N LYS A 88 13.23 -15.72 -4.96
CA LYS A 88 13.16 -16.31 -6.31
C LYS A 88 12.16 -17.47 -6.36
N LYS A 89 12.14 -18.31 -5.34
CA LYS A 89 11.19 -19.41 -5.23
C LYS A 89 9.78 -18.91 -4.97
N THR A 90 9.61 -17.95 -4.06
CA THR A 90 8.30 -17.32 -3.81
C THR A 90 7.76 -16.69 -5.08
N TYR A 91 8.58 -15.91 -5.82
CA TYR A 91 8.18 -15.32 -7.10
C TYR A 91 7.72 -16.38 -8.08
N ARG A 92 8.52 -17.45 -8.26
CA ARG A 92 8.18 -18.54 -9.18
C ARG A 92 6.84 -19.19 -8.84
N LEU A 93 6.63 -19.54 -7.56
CA LEU A 93 5.39 -20.18 -7.11
C LEU A 93 4.20 -19.24 -7.28
N MET A 94 4.31 -17.99 -6.86
CA MET A 94 3.21 -17.01 -7.01
C MET A 94 2.91 -16.72 -8.47
N ASN A 95 3.92 -16.67 -9.35
CA ASN A 95 3.74 -16.43 -10.78
C ASN A 95 3.09 -17.62 -11.47
N GLU A 96 3.56 -18.84 -11.18
CA GLU A 96 3.06 -20.10 -11.75
C GLU A 96 1.56 -20.32 -11.44
N TYR A 97 1.09 -19.83 -10.29
CA TYR A 97 -0.30 -19.97 -9.83
C TYR A 97 -1.11 -18.67 -9.90
N ASN A 98 -0.66 -17.69 -10.70
CA ASN A 98 -1.36 -16.42 -10.93
C ASN A 98 -1.73 -15.65 -9.63
N LEU A 99 -0.88 -15.74 -8.60
CA LEU A 99 -1.05 -15.04 -7.32
C LEU A 99 -0.35 -13.67 -7.27
N LEU A 100 0.26 -13.24 -8.38
CA LEU A 100 0.87 -11.91 -8.52
C LEU A 100 -0.11 -10.96 -9.18
N MET A 101 -0.31 -9.79 -8.55
CA MET A 101 -1.02 -8.70 -9.20
C MET A 101 -0.26 -8.19 -10.42
N GLY A 102 -0.96 -8.00 -11.53
CA GLY A 102 -0.39 -7.45 -12.75
C GLY A 102 0.29 -6.10 -12.52
N LYS A 103 1.51 -5.92 -13.02
CA LYS A 103 2.18 -4.62 -13.03
C LYS A 103 1.68 -3.83 -14.23
N VAL A 104 1.00 -2.71 -13.98
CA VAL A 104 0.85 -1.67 -15.00
C VAL A 104 2.22 -0.98 -15.10
N ILE A 105 3.01 -1.37 -16.09
CA ILE A 105 4.27 -0.69 -16.41
C ILE A 105 3.89 0.59 -17.16
N ARG A 106 3.81 1.69 -16.44
CA ARG A 106 3.78 3.00 -17.08
C ARG A 106 5.20 3.26 -17.59
N SER A 107 5.39 3.36 -18.91
CA SER A 107 6.66 3.84 -19.47
C SER A 107 6.86 5.26 -18.97
N SER A 108 7.80 5.46 -18.06
CA SER A 108 8.25 6.81 -17.75
C SER A 108 8.97 7.34 -19.00
N GLY A 109 8.32 8.24 -19.74
CA GLY A 109 9.02 9.03 -20.74
C GLY A 109 10.24 9.63 -20.05
N LYS A 110 11.42 9.52 -20.68
CA LYS A 110 12.68 10.09 -20.15
C LYS A 110 12.52 11.60 -20.00
N ARG A 111 12.06 12.05 -18.83
CA ARG A 111 12.11 13.46 -18.47
C ARG A 111 13.56 13.79 -18.12
N LYS A 112 14.25 14.46 -19.02
CA LYS A 112 15.70 14.68 -18.92
C LYS A 112 16.09 15.77 -17.93
N TRP A 113 15.49 16.60 -17.33
CA TRP A 113 16.05 17.77 -16.63
C TRP A 113 15.16 18.39 -15.53
N VAL A 114 14.41 17.60 -14.76
CA VAL A 114 13.68 18.15 -13.61
C VAL A 114 14.44 17.81 -12.33
N THR A 115 15.08 18.79 -11.74
CA THR A 115 15.61 18.69 -10.37
C THR A 115 14.43 18.90 -9.42
N TYR A 116 13.90 17.82 -8.84
CA TYR A 116 12.80 17.89 -7.87
C TYR A 116 13.34 17.85 -6.44
N ARG A 117 12.66 18.55 -5.55
CA ARG A 117 12.94 18.49 -4.12
C ARG A 117 12.41 17.19 -3.53
N ARG A 118 13.29 16.24 -3.29
CA ARG A 118 12.92 15.05 -2.52
C ARG A 118 12.81 15.42 -1.04
N ILE A 119 11.61 15.29 -0.46
CA ILE A 119 11.41 15.46 0.98
C ILE A 119 12.03 14.27 1.70
N GLN A 120 12.78 14.56 2.75
CA GLN A 120 13.26 13.58 3.72
C GLN A 120 12.75 14.02 5.09
N ALA A 121 11.54 13.60 5.44
CA ALA A 121 11.01 13.83 6.76
C ALA A 121 11.77 12.96 7.78
N THR A 122 12.18 13.56 8.89
CA THR A 122 12.96 12.91 9.95
C THR A 122 12.11 12.50 11.14
N LYS A 123 10.94 13.13 11.32
CA LYS A 123 9.98 12.90 12.39
C LYS A 123 8.54 12.99 11.91
N THR A 124 7.61 12.49 12.69
CA THR A 124 6.18 12.65 12.44
C THR A 124 5.77 14.12 12.53
N MET A 125 4.76 14.51 11.76
CA MET A 125 4.23 15.88 11.70
C MET A 125 5.25 16.94 11.26
N GLU A 126 6.34 16.55 10.60
CA GLU A 126 7.27 17.49 9.98
C GLU A 126 6.76 17.92 8.60
N TYR A 127 6.33 16.96 7.81
CA TYR A 127 5.75 17.16 6.48
C TYR A 127 4.45 16.39 6.32
N LEU A 128 3.40 17.10 5.95
CA LEU A 128 2.12 16.51 5.54
C LEU A 128 1.95 16.67 4.03
N SER A 129 1.40 15.66 3.38
CA SER A 129 1.03 15.72 1.97
C SER A 129 -0.47 15.53 1.83
N LEU A 130 -1.09 16.38 0.98
CA LEU A 130 -2.50 16.36 0.67
C LEU A 130 -2.72 16.15 -0.81
N ASP A 131 -3.75 15.38 -1.12
CA ASP A 131 -4.22 15.24 -2.50
C ASP A 131 -5.66 14.70 -2.53
N ILE A 132 -6.34 14.90 -3.66
CA ILE A 132 -7.72 14.45 -3.89
C ILE A 132 -7.73 13.34 -4.92
N LYS A 133 -8.23 12.19 -4.51
CA LYS A 133 -8.48 11.03 -5.38
C LYS A 133 -9.92 10.98 -5.83
N TYR A 134 -10.14 10.74 -7.13
CA TYR A 134 -11.46 10.46 -7.67
C TYR A 134 -11.80 8.98 -7.49
N VAL A 135 -13.01 8.72 -7.00
CA VAL A 135 -13.54 7.38 -6.78
C VAL A 135 -14.87 7.26 -7.50
N TRP A 136 -14.96 6.31 -8.40
CA TRP A 136 -16.20 6.01 -9.12
C TRP A 136 -17.10 5.11 -8.27
N VAL A 137 -18.36 5.53 -8.08
CA VAL A 137 -19.39 4.72 -7.41
C VAL A 137 -20.36 4.21 -8.48
N ALA A 138 -20.26 2.93 -8.79
CA ALA A 138 -20.95 2.32 -9.93
C ALA A 138 -22.47 2.34 -9.77
N GLY A 139 -22.99 2.02 -8.59
CA GLY A 139 -24.42 2.01 -8.33
C GLY A 139 -25.09 3.38 -8.42
N GLU A 140 -24.34 4.46 -8.20
CA GLU A 140 -24.82 5.83 -8.37
C GLU A 140 -24.39 6.47 -9.69
N ARG A 141 -23.58 5.80 -10.50
CA ARG A 141 -23.03 6.23 -11.79
C ARG A 141 -22.42 7.63 -11.74
N ARG A 142 -21.58 7.89 -10.69
CA ARG A 142 -20.94 9.20 -10.49
C ARG A 142 -19.61 9.10 -9.76
N TRP A 143 -18.85 10.18 -9.89
CA TRP A 143 -17.59 10.38 -9.16
C TRP A 143 -17.83 10.99 -7.78
N TYR A 144 -17.07 10.52 -6.81
CA TYR A 144 -16.87 11.08 -5.49
C TYR A 144 -15.41 11.42 -5.31
N TYR A 145 -15.13 12.21 -4.30
CA TYR A 145 -13.81 12.77 -4.06
C TYR A 145 -13.33 12.35 -2.68
N LEU A 146 -12.14 11.75 -2.64
CA LEU A 146 -11.47 11.35 -1.41
C LEU A 146 -10.26 12.28 -1.20
N LEU A 147 -10.37 13.21 -0.27
CA LEU A 147 -9.25 14.03 0.19
C LEU A 147 -8.56 13.30 1.33
N CYS A 148 -7.25 13.09 1.24
CA CYS A 148 -6.45 12.50 2.29
C CYS A 148 -5.35 13.46 2.75
N ILE A 149 -5.05 13.44 4.05
CA ILE A 149 -3.83 14.00 4.61
C ILE A 149 -2.95 12.86 5.09
N MET A 150 -1.74 12.79 4.57
CA MET A 150 -0.76 11.77 4.90
C MET A 150 0.49 12.40 5.52
N ASP A 151 0.96 11.81 6.63
CA ASP A 151 2.28 12.10 7.18
C ASP A 151 3.38 11.44 6.34
N ILE A 152 4.33 12.25 5.86
CA ILE A 152 5.37 11.78 4.95
C ILE A 152 6.38 10.86 5.65
N TYR A 153 6.67 11.08 6.94
CA TYR A 153 7.60 10.22 7.69
C TYR A 153 7.07 8.81 7.88
N SER A 154 5.87 8.70 8.42
CA SER A 154 5.28 7.40 8.79
C SER A 154 4.47 6.75 7.67
N ARG A 155 4.11 7.49 6.61
CA ARG A 155 3.14 7.09 5.57
C ARG A 155 1.72 6.93 6.11
N LYS A 156 1.43 7.40 7.31
CA LYS A 156 0.12 7.30 7.94
C LYS A 156 -0.85 8.27 7.28
N VAL A 157 -2.01 7.77 6.88
CA VAL A 157 -3.15 8.61 6.54
C VAL A 157 -3.78 9.06 7.85
N ILE A 158 -3.60 10.35 8.19
CA ILE A 158 -4.00 10.90 9.50
C ILE A 158 -5.49 11.17 9.53
N THR A 159 -6.02 11.71 8.43
CA THR A 159 -7.43 12.04 8.27
C THR A 159 -7.83 12.02 6.79
N ASN A 160 -9.12 11.87 6.55
CA ASN A 160 -9.68 11.88 5.21
C ASN A 160 -11.08 12.50 5.21
N ILE A 161 -11.53 12.95 4.03
CA ILE A 161 -12.91 13.33 3.73
C ILE A 161 -13.31 12.63 2.45
N PHE A 162 -14.43 11.91 2.46
CA PHE A 162 -15.01 11.31 1.27
C PHE A 162 -16.40 11.89 1.03
N GLN A 163 -16.59 12.61 -0.07
CA GLN A 163 -17.86 13.26 -0.38
C GLN A 163 -18.00 13.64 -1.86
N ARG A 164 -19.18 14.14 -2.22
CA ARG A 164 -19.55 14.47 -3.60
C ARG A 164 -18.75 15.62 -4.21
N SER A 165 -18.26 16.53 -3.39
CA SER A 165 -17.42 17.65 -3.81
C SER A 165 -16.53 18.08 -2.66
N ILE A 166 -15.31 18.50 -2.93
CA ILE A 166 -14.37 19.04 -1.94
C ILE A 166 -14.18 20.52 -2.22
N ARG A 167 -14.60 21.35 -1.28
CA ARG A 167 -14.47 22.81 -1.35
C ARG A 167 -13.41 23.28 -0.35
N HIS A 168 -12.98 24.54 -0.50
CA HIS A 168 -12.06 25.16 0.47
C HIS A 168 -12.59 25.15 1.91
N THR A 169 -13.91 25.20 2.13
CA THR A 169 -14.55 25.09 3.43
C THR A 169 -14.29 23.75 4.10
N ASP A 170 -14.31 22.66 3.31
CA ASP A 170 -14.04 21.32 3.81
C ASP A 170 -12.57 21.17 4.21
N VAL A 171 -11.67 21.75 3.42
CA VAL A 171 -10.24 21.82 3.73
C VAL A 171 -9.98 22.59 5.02
N ILE A 172 -10.65 23.76 5.21
CA ILE A 172 -10.57 24.55 6.42
C ILE A 172 -11.03 23.75 7.64
N GLN A 173 -12.19 23.10 7.52
CA GLN A 173 -12.72 22.27 8.62
C GLN A 173 -11.77 21.12 8.96
N MET A 174 -11.20 20.47 7.97
CA MET A 174 -10.25 19.38 8.15
C MET A 174 -8.99 19.84 8.88
N PHE A 175 -8.41 21.00 8.52
CA PHE A 175 -7.25 21.54 9.22
C PHE A 175 -7.57 21.97 10.65
N ARG A 176 -8.75 22.54 10.91
CA ARG A 176 -9.20 22.88 12.27
C ARG A 176 -9.30 21.64 13.15
N LEU A 177 -9.96 20.58 12.65
CA LEU A 177 -10.08 19.32 13.39
C LEU A 177 -8.72 18.65 13.59
N LEU A 178 -7.83 18.73 12.59
CA LEU A 178 -6.48 18.22 12.71
C LEU A 178 -5.68 18.99 13.76
N HIS A 179 -5.80 20.32 13.79
CA HIS A 179 -5.11 21.18 14.76
C HIS A 179 -5.57 20.94 16.20
N LEU A 180 -6.86 20.67 16.42
CA LEU A 180 -7.37 20.28 17.73
C LEU A 180 -6.73 18.99 18.26
N ARG A 181 -6.36 18.10 17.36
CA ARG A 181 -5.77 16.80 17.69
C ARG A 181 -4.25 16.83 17.75
N PHE A 182 -3.64 17.60 16.85
CA PHE A 182 -2.20 17.72 16.68
C PHE A 182 -1.85 19.18 16.37
N SER A 183 -0.95 19.80 17.13
CA SER A 183 -0.48 21.14 16.79
C SER A 183 0.10 21.16 15.37
N LEU A 184 -0.32 22.13 14.56
CA LEU A 184 0.22 22.34 13.22
C LEU A 184 1.34 23.37 13.17
N LYS A 185 1.75 23.91 14.32
CA LYS A 185 2.84 24.88 14.41
C LYS A 185 4.14 24.33 13.85
N GLY A 186 4.68 25.01 12.84
CA GLY A 186 5.92 24.63 12.15
C GLY A 186 5.80 23.43 11.21
N VAL A 187 4.60 22.87 11.01
CA VAL A 187 4.36 21.77 10.07
C VAL A 187 4.37 22.29 8.64
N ILE A 188 5.07 21.60 7.75
CA ILE A 188 5.06 21.91 6.33
C ILE A 188 3.97 21.06 5.64
N ILE A 189 3.05 21.74 4.97
CA ILE A 189 1.89 21.15 4.32
C ILE A 189 2.08 21.27 2.81
N ARG A 190 2.33 20.15 2.14
CA ARG A 190 2.52 20.09 0.69
C ARG A 190 1.25 19.62 0.00
N ASN A 191 0.84 20.37 -1.01
CA ASN A 191 -0.31 20.06 -1.87
C ASN A 191 -0.05 20.52 -3.31
N ASP A 192 -0.89 20.07 -4.22
CA ASP A 192 -0.92 20.55 -5.60
C ASP A 192 -1.54 21.96 -5.70
N ASN A 193 -1.63 22.49 -6.93
CA ASN A 193 -2.23 23.79 -7.22
C ASN A 193 -3.75 23.72 -7.40
N GLY A 194 -4.44 22.78 -6.76
CA GLY A 194 -5.90 22.70 -6.78
C GLY A 194 -6.56 23.97 -6.21
N SER A 195 -7.62 24.45 -6.86
CA SER A 195 -8.32 25.71 -6.48
C SER A 195 -8.79 25.72 -5.03
N GLN A 196 -9.17 24.57 -4.48
CA GLN A 196 -9.57 24.40 -3.07
C GLN A 196 -8.43 24.68 -2.08
N PHE A 197 -7.17 24.45 -2.48
CA PHE A 197 -5.98 24.68 -1.67
C PHE A 197 -5.42 26.09 -1.85
N LEU A 198 -5.61 26.68 -3.05
CA LEU A 198 -5.18 28.05 -3.36
C LEU A 198 -6.05 29.13 -2.73
N ALA A 199 -7.23 28.78 -2.21
CA ALA A 199 -8.18 29.72 -1.64
C ALA A 199 -7.56 30.55 -0.52
N ASN A 200 -7.68 31.89 -0.60
CA ASN A 200 -7.10 32.82 0.39
C ASN A 200 -7.49 32.47 1.84
N LYS A 201 -8.73 32.00 2.06
CA LYS A 201 -9.21 31.60 3.39
C LYS A 201 -8.45 30.38 3.96
N VAL A 202 -8.02 29.42 3.10
CA VAL A 202 -7.19 28.28 3.53
C VAL A 202 -5.80 28.77 3.89
N ARG A 203 -5.22 29.64 3.06
CA ARG A 203 -3.88 30.21 3.30
C ARG A 203 -3.84 31.03 4.57
N ALA A 204 -4.86 31.88 4.80
CA ALA A 204 -4.98 32.66 6.04
C ALA A 204 -5.06 31.74 7.27
N LEU A 205 -5.92 30.72 7.24
CA LEU A 205 -6.01 29.75 8.34
C LEU A 205 -4.66 29.08 8.62
N LEU A 206 -3.92 28.66 7.62
CA LEU A 206 -2.62 27.99 7.83
C LEU A 206 -1.57 28.93 8.44
N VAL A 207 -1.61 30.22 8.08
CA VAL A 207 -0.80 31.26 8.74
C VAL A 207 -1.18 31.41 10.20
N ASP A 208 -2.50 31.49 10.51
CA ASP A 208 -3.01 31.58 11.87
C ASP A 208 -2.62 30.35 12.74
N LEU A 209 -2.52 29.18 12.11
CA LEU A 209 -2.08 27.93 12.73
C LEU A 209 -0.56 27.78 12.80
N GLU A 210 0.21 28.78 12.37
CA GLU A 210 1.67 28.79 12.27
C GLU A 210 2.22 27.61 11.43
N ALA A 211 1.42 27.11 10.45
CA ALA A 211 1.83 26.08 9.49
C ALA A 211 2.35 26.72 8.19
N GLN A 212 3.25 26.02 7.52
CA GLN A 212 3.82 26.47 6.24
C GLN A 212 3.16 25.71 5.09
N GLN A 213 2.56 26.43 4.15
CA GLN A 213 2.01 25.80 2.93
C GLN A 213 3.05 25.82 1.81
N GLU A 214 3.29 24.66 1.21
CA GLU A 214 4.20 24.47 0.09
C GLU A 214 3.43 23.89 -1.09
N PHE A 215 3.46 24.59 -2.21
CA PHE A 215 2.84 24.12 -3.46
C PHE A 215 3.86 23.36 -4.31
N THR A 216 3.42 22.28 -4.94
CA THR A 216 4.24 21.60 -5.94
C THR A 216 4.39 22.46 -7.19
N HIS A 217 5.54 22.37 -7.85
CA HIS A 217 5.71 23.03 -9.13
C HIS A 217 4.76 22.46 -10.19
N VAL A 218 4.34 23.32 -11.12
CA VAL A 218 3.46 22.92 -12.22
C VAL A 218 4.10 21.76 -13.00
N ALA A 219 3.35 20.72 -13.26
CA ALA A 219 3.78 19.52 -13.99
C ALA A 219 4.98 18.76 -13.36
N THR A 220 5.15 18.83 -12.03
CA THR A 220 6.20 18.10 -11.29
C THR A 220 5.57 17.11 -10.29
N PRO A 221 4.96 16.00 -10.77
CA PRO A 221 4.31 15.00 -9.91
C PRO A 221 5.29 14.35 -8.92
N GLU A 222 6.58 14.34 -9.22
CA GLU A 222 7.62 13.80 -8.36
C GLU A 222 7.68 14.48 -6.99
N GLU A 223 7.22 15.72 -6.89
CA GLU A 223 7.17 16.47 -5.63
C GLU A 223 6.05 16.01 -4.71
N ASN A 224 4.96 15.40 -5.26
CA ASN A 224 3.87 14.81 -4.49
C ASN A 224 3.89 13.28 -4.48
N ALA A 225 5.05 12.69 -4.84
CA ALA A 225 5.22 11.25 -5.08
C ALA A 225 4.75 10.35 -3.92
N TYR A 226 4.79 10.83 -2.68
CA TYR A 226 4.39 10.03 -1.53
C TYR A 226 2.88 9.75 -1.48
N ILE A 227 2.06 10.78 -1.65
CA ILE A 227 0.61 10.61 -1.66
C ILE A 227 0.13 10.01 -2.98
N GLU A 228 0.81 10.29 -4.10
CA GLU A 228 0.54 9.62 -5.37
C GLU A 228 0.84 8.12 -5.30
N ALA A 229 1.93 7.73 -4.63
CA ALA A 229 2.23 6.33 -4.36
C ALA A 229 1.14 5.67 -3.49
N PHE A 230 0.64 6.38 -2.47
CA PHE A 230 -0.50 5.93 -1.67
C PHE A 230 -1.75 5.75 -2.54
N HIS A 231 -2.10 6.72 -3.39
CA HIS A 231 -3.24 6.61 -4.30
C HIS A 231 -3.11 5.44 -5.27
N SER A 232 -1.90 5.19 -5.78
CA SER A 232 -1.64 4.01 -6.64
C SER A 232 -1.81 2.69 -5.89
N ILE A 233 -1.51 2.67 -4.59
CA ILE A 233 -1.71 1.52 -3.73
C ILE A 233 -3.22 1.34 -3.45
N LEU A 234 -3.92 2.41 -3.09
CA LEU A 234 -5.37 2.44 -2.88
C LEU A 234 -6.14 1.96 -4.12
N ASP A 235 -5.74 2.43 -5.31
CA ASP A 235 -6.33 1.96 -6.56
C ASP A 235 -6.23 0.44 -6.71
N ARG A 236 -5.05 -0.10 -6.53
CA ARG A 236 -4.79 -1.52 -6.73
C ARG A 236 -5.38 -2.41 -5.64
N GLU A 237 -5.38 -1.95 -4.40
CA GLU A 237 -5.77 -2.76 -3.25
C GLU A 237 -7.26 -2.63 -2.91
N LEU A 238 -7.90 -1.52 -3.30
CA LEU A 238 -9.32 -1.27 -3.04
C LEU A 238 -10.10 -0.99 -4.32
N ILE A 239 -9.83 0.13 -5.02
CA ILE A 239 -10.76 0.68 -6.03
C ILE A 239 -10.92 -0.25 -7.24
N GLN A 240 -9.85 -0.95 -7.67
CA GLN A 240 -9.89 -1.89 -8.80
C GLN A 240 -10.44 -3.27 -8.42
N ARG A 241 -10.63 -3.56 -7.13
CA ARG A 241 -11.05 -4.88 -6.65
C ARG A 241 -12.50 -4.90 -6.18
N PHE A 242 -13.07 -3.75 -5.87
CA PHE A 242 -14.42 -3.64 -5.34
C PHE A 242 -15.25 -2.71 -6.21
N GLU A 243 -16.47 -3.12 -6.49
CA GLU A 243 -17.47 -2.29 -7.17
C GLU A 243 -18.43 -1.74 -6.13
N PHE A 244 -18.48 -0.42 -6.01
CA PHE A 244 -19.27 0.25 -4.97
C PHE A 244 -20.71 0.45 -5.43
N SER A 245 -21.65 -0.07 -4.65
CA SER A 245 -23.09 0.01 -4.93
C SER A 245 -23.70 1.36 -4.56
N SER A 246 -23.12 2.08 -3.60
CA SER A 246 -23.61 3.39 -3.13
C SER A 246 -22.48 4.21 -2.49
N TYR A 247 -22.77 5.48 -2.21
CA TYR A 247 -21.87 6.34 -1.44
C TYR A 247 -21.52 5.75 -0.06
N TYR A 248 -22.52 5.20 0.64
CA TYR A 248 -22.30 4.64 1.97
C TYR A 248 -21.45 3.38 1.94
N ASP A 249 -21.68 2.53 0.95
CA ASP A 249 -20.88 1.34 0.70
C ASP A 249 -19.42 1.72 0.40
N ALA A 250 -19.19 2.63 -0.53
CA ALA A 250 -17.85 3.15 -0.85
C ALA A 250 -17.18 3.76 0.38
N LYS A 251 -17.90 4.56 1.16
CA LYS A 251 -17.39 5.20 2.37
C LYS A 251 -16.94 4.17 3.40
N GLN A 252 -17.76 3.17 3.65
CA GLN A 252 -17.44 2.09 4.60
C GLN A 252 -16.20 1.30 4.16
N HIS A 253 -16.13 0.94 2.88
CA HIS A 253 -14.96 0.26 2.32
C HIS A 253 -13.68 1.11 2.44
N ILE A 254 -13.75 2.41 2.16
CA ILE A 254 -12.62 3.34 2.28
C ILE A 254 -12.18 3.45 3.74
N GLU A 255 -13.10 3.64 4.70
CA GLU A 255 -12.80 3.75 6.13
C GLU A 255 -12.12 2.48 6.66
N ASN A 256 -12.69 1.30 6.35
CA ASN A 256 -12.13 0.00 6.71
C ASN A 256 -10.74 -0.20 6.08
N TYR A 257 -10.58 0.17 4.81
CA TYR A 257 -9.28 0.09 4.13
C TYR A 257 -8.24 1.00 4.78
N LEU A 258 -8.57 2.25 5.08
CA LEU A 258 -7.63 3.20 5.69
C LEU A 258 -7.21 2.76 7.10
N GLN A 259 -8.12 2.18 7.86
CA GLN A 259 -7.79 1.56 9.14
C GLN A 259 -6.82 0.40 8.94
N TRP A 260 -7.16 -0.55 8.05
CA TRP A 260 -6.29 -1.67 7.72
C TRP A 260 -4.92 -1.21 7.19
N TYR A 261 -4.90 -0.20 6.31
CA TYR A 261 -3.67 0.39 5.77
C TYR A 261 -2.76 0.92 6.87
N ASN A 262 -3.31 1.65 7.83
CA ASN A 262 -2.54 2.22 8.93
C ASN A 262 -2.07 1.16 9.94
N ASP A 263 -2.90 0.15 10.25
CA ASP A 263 -2.66 -0.82 11.31
C ASP A 263 -1.91 -2.07 10.85
N ARG A 264 -2.19 -2.54 9.63
CA ARG A 264 -1.74 -3.87 9.18
C ARG A 264 -0.83 -3.83 7.96
N ARG A 265 -1.02 -2.86 7.06
CA ARG A 265 -0.24 -2.80 5.85
C ARG A 265 1.21 -2.43 6.15
N ARG A 266 2.13 -3.33 5.85
CA ARG A 266 3.58 -3.10 6.01
C ARG A 266 4.16 -2.44 4.77
N HIS A 267 5.05 -1.46 4.97
CA HIS A 267 5.69 -0.71 3.91
C HIS A 267 7.20 -0.93 3.88
N ARG A 268 7.71 -1.28 2.71
CA ARG A 268 9.15 -1.52 2.53
C ARG A 268 9.99 -0.29 2.86
N GLU A 269 9.53 0.88 2.43
CA GLU A 269 10.26 2.15 2.55
C GLU A 269 10.42 2.64 4.00
N ILE A 270 9.57 2.19 4.90
CA ILE A 270 9.67 2.48 6.35
C ILE A 270 10.11 1.24 7.15
N GLY A 271 11.02 0.45 6.57
CA GLY A 271 11.60 -0.71 7.25
C GLY A 271 10.63 -1.86 7.48
N LYS A 272 9.63 -2.04 6.61
CA LYS A 272 8.59 -3.09 6.69
C LYS A 272 7.73 -2.98 7.94
N LYS A 273 7.60 -1.78 8.49
CA LYS A 273 6.67 -1.45 9.57
C LYS A 273 5.32 -1.03 8.99
N THR A 274 4.29 -1.04 9.83
CA THR A 274 3.01 -0.40 9.49
C THR A 274 3.12 1.11 9.72
N PRO A 275 2.26 1.93 9.07
CA PRO A 275 2.22 3.35 9.32
C PRO A 275 2.05 3.70 10.79
N ASN A 276 1.18 3.01 11.54
CA ASN A 276 1.00 3.24 12.96
C ASN A 276 2.21 2.84 13.81
N GLN A 277 2.92 1.76 13.46
CA GLN A 277 4.18 1.41 14.13
C GLN A 277 5.27 2.46 13.90
N MET A 278 5.35 3.01 12.67
CA MET A 278 6.33 4.05 12.35
C MET A 278 5.93 5.38 13.00
N TRP A 279 4.63 5.73 13.02
CA TRP A 279 4.10 6.89 13.70
C TRP A 279 4.45 6.89 15.19
N ALA A 280 4.26 5.77 15.88
CA ALA A 280 4.57 5.63 17.29
C ALA A 280 6.07 5.82 17.62
N GLN A 281 6.96 5.66 16.65
CA GLN A 281 8.40 5.89 16.80
C GLN A 281 8.80 7.34 16.55
N GLY A 282 7.92 8.15 15.95
CA GLY A 282 8.15 9.58 15.76
C GLY A 282 7.97 10.32 17.09
N GLN A 283 8.98 11.04 17.54
CA GLN A 283 9.03 11.67 18.90
C GLN A 283 8.45 13.08 18.96
N TRP A 284 7.54 13.46 18.07
CA TRP A 284 7.14 14.88 17.99
C TRP A 284 6.31 15.40 19.18
N TRP A 285 5.58 14.57 19.89
CA TRP A 285 4.73 15.00 21.01
C TRP A 285 5.40 15.03 22.39
N SER A 286 6.64 14.54 22.48
CA SER A 286 7.27 14.37 23.80
C SER A 286 7.91 15.64 24.38
N THR A 287 8.00 16.75 23.62
CA THR A 287 8.80 17.90 24.08
C THR A 287 8.02 19.16 24.39
N ASP A 288 6.88 19.43 23.75
CA ASP A 288 6.22 20.74 23.91
C ASP A 288 5.05 20.76 24.91
N LYS A 289 4.37 19.63 25.17
CA LYS A 289 3.33 19.58 26.22
C LYS A 289 3.87 19.44 27.64
N GLN A 290 5.13 19.09 27.82
CA GLN A 290 5.76 19.02 29.15
C GLN A 290 6.15 20.41 29.72
N ARG A 291 6.16 21.47 28.91
CA ARG A 291 6.56 22.81 29.37
C ARG A 291 5.41 23.66 29.92
N ASP A 292 4.15 23.34 29.56
CA ASP A 292 3.04 24.21 29.89
C ASP A 292 2.06 23.73 30.97
N ASN A 293 2.17 22.48 31.47
CA ASN A 293 1.32 22.06 32.60
C ASN A 293 2.08 21.07 33.50
N GLY A 294 2.38 21.54 34.70
CA GLY A 294 3.01 20.76 35.79
C GLY A 294 2.14 19.67 36.40
N SER A 295 1.43 18.89 35.63
CA SER A 295 0.81 17.64 36.10
C SER A 295 0.55 16.74 34.90
N VAL A 296 1.51 15.85 34.61
CA VAL A 296 1.33 14.78 33.65
C VAL A 296 0.61 13.63 34.34
N VAL A 297 -0.65 13.43 34.03
CA VAL A 297 -1.30 12.14 34.22
C VAL A 297 -0.78 11.23 33.09
N PRO A 298 -0.11 10.12 33.36
CA PRO A 298 0.25 9.17 32.30
C PRO A 298 -1.05 8.65 31.70
N LEU A 299 -1.29 8.90 30.44
CA LEU A 299 -2.30 8.15 29.68
C LEU A 299 -1.85 6.69 29.71
N SER A 300 -2.41 5.93 30.66
CA SER A 300 -2.41 4.48 30.64
C SER A 300 -2.79 4.03 29.22
N ARG A 301 -2.04 3.06 28.69
CA ARG A 301 -2.43 2.33 27.48
C ARG A 301 -3.94 2.08 27.56
N PRO A 302 -4.71 2.30 26.49
CA PRO A 302 -6.05 1.79 26.47
C PRO A 302 -5.93 0.31 26.76
N ALA A 303 -6.45 -0.13 27.90
CA ALA A 303 -6.64 -1.53 28.19
C ALA A 303 -7.39 -2.09 26.98
N GLU A 304 -6.93 -3.21 26.44
CA GLU A 304 -7.68 -4.06 25.54
C GLU A 304 -8.98 -4.39 26.27
N GLN A 305 -10.00 -3.59 26.05
CA GLN A 305 -11.33 -4.00 26.42
C GLN A 305 -11.75 -5.06 25.43
N PRO A 306 -12.03 -6.29 25.88
CA PRO A 306 -12.67 -7.27 25.03
C PRO A 306 -13.97 -6.64 24.53
N LEU A 307 -14.20 -6.74 23.23
CA LEU A 307 -15.48 -6.42 22.60
C LEU A 307 -16.58 -7.09 23.43
N ARG A 308 -17.24 -6.34 24.29
CA ARG A 308 -18.50 -6.75 24.89
C ARG A 308 -19.50 -6.79 23.76
N THR A 309 -19.83 -7.98 23.32
CA THR A 309 -21.04 -8.26 22.58
C THR A 309 -22.22 -7.84 23.47
N SER A 310 -22.70 -6.62 23.24
CA SER A 310 -24.00 -6.20 23.80
C SER A 310 -25.12 -6.77 22.91
N LEU A 311 -25.30 -8.07 23.02
CA LEU A 311 -26.47 -8.79 22.54
C LEU A 311 -27.27 -9.23 23.76
N ASP A 312 -27.73 -8.25 24.54
CA ASP A 312 -28.80 -8.50 25.50
C ASP A 312 -29.53 -7.19 25.77
N LYS A 313 -30.74 -7.13 25.29
CA LYS A 313 -31.84 -6.17 25.46
C LYS A 313 -32.22 -5.35 24.25
N VAL A 314 -32.75 -6.00 23.24
CA VAL A 314 -33.86 -5.44 22.47
C VAL A 314 -35.02 -6.39 22.58
N THR A 315 -36.05 -5.96 23.29
CA THR A 315 -37.35 -6.59 23.47
C THR A 315 -37.99 -6.83 22.10
N ALA A 316 -38.53 -8.00 21.96
CA ALA A 316 -39.21 -8.53 20.79
C ALA A 316 -40.24 -7.57 20.21
N ASP A 317 -40.07 -7.24 18.93
CA ASP A 317 -41.10 -6.71 18.05
C ASP A 317 -41.54 -7.87 17.12
N PRO A 318 -42.85 -8.27 17.07
CA PRO A 318 -43.25 -9.55 16.50
C PRO A 318 -43.50 -9.56 15.00
N TYR A 319 -42.91 -8.68 14.21
CA TYR A 319 -43.17 -8.60 12.77
C TYR A 319 -41.92 -8.54 11.90
N PHE A 320 -40.98 -9.47 12.07
CA PHE A 320 -39.99 -9.69 10.99
C PHE A 320 -39.45 -11.14 11.09
N SER A 321 -40.16 -12.07 10.48
CA SER A 321 -39.59 -13.35 10.07
C SER A 321 -39.01 -13.23 8.68
N LEU A 322 -37.70 -13.05 8.55
CA LEU A 322 -36.98 -13.27 7.31
C LEU A 322 -36.18 -14.56 7.44
N SER A 323 -36.41 -15.47 6.50
CA SER A 323 -35.86 -16.80 6.40
C SER A 323 -34.32 -16.78 6.26
N ASP A 324 -33.66 -17.69 6.96
CA ASP A 324 -32.20 -17.92 7.03
C ASP A 324 -31.52 -18.29 5.70
N ASP A 325 -32.27 -18.39 4.59
CA ASP A 325 -31.72 -18.85 3.30
C ASP A 325 -31.08 -17.76 2.42
N GLN A 326 -31.18 -16.49 2.77
CA GLN A 326 -30.60 -15.42 1.93
C GLN A 326 -29.19 -15.00 2.31
N HIS A 327 -28.71 -15.31 3.51
CA HIS A 327 -27.33 -14.97 3.92
C HIS A 327 -26.28 -15.94 3.35
N GLY A 328 -26.63 -17.19 3.12
CA GLY A 328 -25.73 -18.17 2.49
C GLY A 328 -25.39 -17.84 1.03
N THR A 329 -26.38 -17.36 0.29
CA THR A 329 -26.23 -17.09 -1.15
C THR A 329 -25.41 -15.81 -1.45
N LEU A 330 -25.45 -14.81 -0.58
CA LEU A 330 -24.67 -13.59 -0.73
C LEU A 330 -23.17 -13.81 -0.47
N LEU A 331 -22.83 -14.62 0.51
CA LEU A 331 -21.44 -14.99 0.80
C LEU A 331 -20.85 -15.88 -0.30
N GLN A 332 -21.65 -16.78 -0.84
CA GLN A 332 -21.24 -17.69 -1.92
C GLN A 332 -21.00 -16.94 -3.24
N ASN A 333 -21.86 -16.01 -3.60
CA ASN A 333 -21.69 -15.15 -4.77
C ASN A 333 -20.51 -14.17 -4.65
N GLN A 334 -20.20 -13.70 -3.44
CA GLN A 334 -18.99 -12.89 -3.21
C GLN A 334 -17.69 -13.71 -3.32
N MET A 335 -17.74 -14.97 -2.91
CA MET A 335 -16.60 -15.89 -3.05
C MET A 335 -16.37 -16.30 -4.50
N GLU A 336 -17.42 -16.54 -5.28
CA GLU A 336 -17.31 -16.91 -6.71
C GLU A 336 -16.82 -15.74 -7.58
N ASN A 337 -17.27 -14.52 -7.33
CA ASN A 337 -16.78 -13.33 -8.04
C ASN A 337 -15.31 -13.03 -7.71
N SER A 338 -14.88 -13.26 -6.48
CA SER A 338 -13.47 -13.11 -6.10
C SER A 338 -12.58 -14.17 -6.75
N VAL A 339 -13.11 -15.36 -7.02
CA VAL A 339 -12.41 -16.45 -7.70
C VAL A 339 -12.39 -16.26 -9.22
N GLN A 340 -13.43 -15.64 -9.82
CA GLN A 340 -13.44 -15.36 -11.26
C GLN A 340 -12.47 -14.22 -11.63
N ILE A 341 -12.30 -13.22 -10.80
CA ILE A 341 -11.29 -12.16 -11.00
C ILE A 341 -9.85 -12.70 -10.90
N LEU A 342 -9.67 -13.84 -10.24
CA LEU A 342 -8.38 -14.55 -10.16
C LEU A 342 -8.16 -15.53 -11.31
N ARG A 343 -9.16 -15.74 -12.19
CA ARG A 343 -9.10 -16.67 -13.34
C ARG A 343 -9.12 -15.99 -14.72
N GLY A 344 -9.31 -14.65 -14.79
CA GLY A 344 -9.28 -13.86 -16.03
C GLY A 344 -7.94 -13.16 -16.32
#